data_adede14e508f73fe73b37184c9a1be87
#
_entry.id   adede14e508f73fe73b37184c9a1be87
#
_cell.length_a   1.000
_cell.length_b   1.000
_cell.length_c   1.000
_cell.angle_alpha   90.00
_cell.angle_beta   90.00
_cell.angle_gamma   90.00
#
_symmetry.space_group_name_H-M   'P 1'
#
loop_
_entity.id
_entity.type
_entity.pdbx_description
1 polymer ?
#
loop_
_entity_poly.entity_id
_entity_poly.type
_entity_poly.pdbx_seq_one_letter_code
_entity_poly.pdbx_strand_id
1 'polypeptide(L)'
;ILSEHYCIDPDILALSTNPYPNYENFHITNNSEGYNYSFSSKGRIAFSSEFWEKFKQDNNFDLGEVIKQIIIHAANPKKNPLIVDRLIDAIYIFRSAMQDNDDSSRIIKMTTALERLVNTHKENVSATFRKRVVILLEMYHKGGNDWNKVAREMYQSRSSIVHGSWSLYRQVEPLYIKKYSELTSKAILSACIGFFQVGLKREDDAKLIDSFYDYLSKKDDS
;
A
#
# COMPACT_ATOMS: atom_id res chain seq x y z
N ILE A 1 5.55 -0.70 -2.07
CA ILE A 1 6.52 -0.26 -1.05
C ILE A 1 7.93 -0.24 -1.62
N LEU A 2 8.45 -1.39 -2.07
CA LEU A 2 9.79 -1.43 -2.68
C LEU A 2 9.88 -0.56 -3.94
N SER A 3 8.80 -0.50 -4.74
CA SER A 3 8.75 0.31 -5.96
C SER A 3 8.93 1.80 -5.67
N GLU A 4 8.28 2.31 -4.63
CA GLU A 4 8.38 3.71 -4.25
C GLU A 4 9.77 4.04 -3.69
N HIS A 5 10.29 3.17 -2.83
CA HIS A 5 11.61 3.39 -2.21
C HIS A 5 12.75 3.35 -3.23
N TYR A 6 12.65 2.47 -4.22
CA TYR A 6 13.67 2.31 -5.26
C TYR A 6 13.31 2.95 -6.61
N CYS A 7 12.28 3.80 -6.66
CA CYS A 7 11.79 4.44 -7.89
C CYS A 7 11.45 3.44 -9.00
N ILE A 8 10.95 2.26 -8.64
CA ILE A 8 10.52 1.25 -9.60
C ILE A 8 9.04 1.47 -9.88
N ASP A 9 8.65 1.43 -11.16
CA ASP A 9 7.25 1.56 -11.55
C ASP A 9 6.40 0.47 -10.88
N PRO A 10 5.39 0.83 -10.07
CA PRO A 10 4.57 -0.15 -9.37
C PRO A 10 3.81 -1.07 -10.32
N ASP A 11 3.50 -0.65 -11.53
CA ASP A 11 2.86 -1.49 -12.54
C ASP A 11 3.77 -2.62 -13.04
N ILE A 12 5.07 -2.46 -12.89
CA ILE A 12 6.06 -3.48 -13.22
C ILE A 12 6.24 -4.50 -12.07
N LEU A 13 5.96 -4.12 -10.83
CA LEU A 13 6.18 -4.94 -9.63
C LEU A 13 5.05 -5.95 -9.33
N ALA A 14 4.38 -6.49 -10.33
CA ALA A 14 3.50 -7.63 -10.10
C ALA A 14 4.34 -8.89 -9.80
N LEU A 15 4.90 -8.98 -8.59
CA LEU A 15 5.44 -10.23 -8.05
C LEU A 15 4.26 -11.19 -7.85
N SER A 16 3.90 -11.89 -8.91
CA SER A 16 2.92 -12.96 -8.84
C SER A 16 3.55 -14.15 -8.10
N THR A 17 2.96 -14.56 -7.00
CA THR A 17 3.23 -15.86 -6.39
C THR A 17 2.52 -17.00 -7.17
N ASN A 18 1.71 -16.64 -8.16
CA ASN A 18 1.09 -17.60 -9.05
C ASN A 18 2.17 -18.12 -10.02
N PRO A 19 2.42 -19.44 -10.09
CA PRO A 19 3.34 -20.03 -11.05
C PRO A 19 2.89 -19.83 -12.51
N TYR A 20 1.63 -19.45 -12.73
CA TYR A 20 1.12 -19.13 -14.04
C TYR A 20 1.41 -17.66 -14.38
N PRO A 21 1.95 -17.36 -15.56
CA PRO A 21 2.13 -15.98 -15.98
C PRO A 21 0.77 -15.27 -16.00
N ASN A 22 0.70 -14.09 -15.41
CA ASN A 22 -0.46 -13.23 -15.57
C ASN A 22 -0.44 -12.70 -17.01
N TYR A 23 -1.27 -13.27 -17.85
CA TYR A 23 -1.50 -12.73 -19.19
C TYR A 23 -2.34 -11.47 -19.06
N GLU A 24 -1.78 -10.32 -19.46
CA GLU A 24 -2.53 -9.06 -19.43
C GLU A 24 -3.50 -8.91 -20.56
N ASN A 25 -3.08 -9.36 -21.73
CA ASN A 25 -3.90 -9.26 -22.95
C ASN A 25 -3.83 -10.55 -23.74
N PHE A 26 -4.98 -11.04 -24.10
CA PHE A 26 -5.15 -12.12 -25.06
C PHE A 26 -5.88 -11.52 -26.28
N HIS A 27 -5.21 -11.45 -27.40
CA HIS A 27 -5.78 -10.93 -28.64
C HIS A 27 -6.00 -12.09 -29.60
N ILE A 28 -7.22 -12.19 -30.11
CA ILE A 28 -7.57 -13.07 -31.23
C ILE A 28 -7.90 -12.17 -32.42
N THR A 29 -7.15 -12.29 -33.47
CA THR A 29 -7.45 -11.62 -34.74
C THR A 29 -7.84 -12.68 -35.76
N ASN A 30 -8.96 -12.46 -36.45
CA ASN A 30 -9.38 -13.28 -37.57
C ASN A 30 -8.95 -12.56 -38.86
N ASN A 31 -8.18 -13.22 -39.70
CA ASN A 31 -7.82 -12.74 -40.99
C ASN A 31 -8.16 -13.79 -42.05
N SER A 32 -7.92 -13.48 -43.34
CA SER A 32 -8.22 -14.38 -44.46
C SER A 32 -7.49 -15.73 -44.44
N GLU A 33 -6.46 -15.85 -43.57
CA GLU A 33 -5.65 -17.06 -43.42
C GLU A 33 -6.02 -17.88 -42.20
N GLY A 34 -6.93 -17.37 -41.36
CA GLY A 34 -7.38 -18.01 -40.12
C GLY A 34 -7.28 -17.13 -38.88
N TYR A 35 -7.21 -17.77 -37.71
CA TYR A 35 -7.11 -17.08 -36.43
C TYR A 35 -5.66 -16.97 -36.01
N ASN A 36 -5.23 -15.72 -35.77
CA ASN A 36 -3.99 -15.44 -35.05
C ASN A 36 -4.31 -15.10 -33.61
N TYR A 37 -3.52 -15.62 -32.70
CA TYR A 37 -3.61 -15.26 -31.29
C TYR A 37 -2.26 -14.76 -30.80
N SER A 38 -2.30 -13.72 -30.02
CA SER A 38 -1.15 -13.22 -29.30
C SER A 38 -1.51 -12.98 -27.83
N PHE A 39 -0.55 -13.19 -26.98
CA PHE A 39 -0.69 -12.87 -25.55
C PHE A 39 0.54 -12.10 -25.11
N SER A 40 0.31 -11.09 -24.29
CA SER A 40 1.38 -10.41 -23.57
C SER A 40 1.34 -10.84 -22.10
N SER A 41 2.46 -11.22 -21.56
CA SER A 41 2.63 -11.43 -20.12
C SER A 41 3.30 -10.19 -19.53
N LYS A 42 2.94 -9.82 -18.31
CA LYS A 42 3.79 -8.91 -17.54
C LYS A 42 5.18 -9.53 -17.46
N GLY A 43 6.16 -8.82 -17.99
CA GLY A 43 7.53 -9.31 -18.09
C GLY A 43 8.07 -9.71 -16.70
N ARG A 44 9.03 -10.62 -16.68
CA ARG A 44 9.80 -10.88 -15.47
C ARG A 44 10.58 -9.61 -15.13
N ILE A 45 10.41 -9.12 -13.91
CA ILE A 45 11.20 -7.99 -13.45
C ILE A 45 12.61 -8.49 -13.21
N ALA A 46 13.53 -7.98 -14.01
CA ALA A 46 14.95 -8.12 -13.73
C ALA A 46 15.38 -6.87 -12.94
N PHE A 47 15.72 -7.04 -11.70
CA PHE A 47 16.32 -5.96 -10.92
C PHE A 47 17.77 -5.76 -11.37
N SER A 48 18.17 -4.50 -11.56
CA SER A 48 19.54 -4.15 -11.89
C SER A 48 20.50 -4.48 -10.73
N SER A 49 21.79 -4.59 -11.04
CA SER A 49 22.82 -4.72 -9.99
C SER A 49 22.80 -3.55 -9.01
N GLU A 50 22.53 -2.33 -9.51
CA GLU A 50 22.39 -1.13 -8.68
C GLU A 50 21.22 -1.24 -7.69
N PHE A 51 20.08 -1.81 -8.11
CA PHE A 51 18.98 -2.11 -7.20
C PHE A 51 19.44 -3.02 -6.05
N TRP A 52 20.17 -4.10 -6.37
CA TRP A 52 20.61 -5.05 -5.36
C TRP A 52 21.66 -4.46 -4.42
N GLU A 53 22.56 -3.60 -4.91
CA GLU A 53 23.51 -2.90 -4.05
C GLU A 53 22.81 -1.93 -3.10
N LYS A 54 21.86 -1.14 -3.59
CA LYS A 54 21.05 -0.26 -2.75
C LYS A 54 20.22 -1.04 -1.74
N PHE A 55 19.58 -2.14 -2.16
CA PHE A 55 18.82 -3.02 -1.28
C PHE A 55 19.68 -3.61 -0.16
N LYS A 56 20.91 -4.02 -0.47
CA LYS A 56 21.86 -4.50 0.54
C LYS A 56 22.26 -3.39 1.52
N GLN A 57 22.50 -2.17 1.03
CA GLN A 57 22.82 -1.03 1.89
C GLN A 57 21.65 -0.72 2.83
N ASP A 58 20.44 -0.62 2.32
CA ASP A 58 19.23 -0.34 3.11
C ASP A 58 18.91 -1.47 4.11
N ASN A 59 19.31 -2.71 3.81
CA ASN A 59 19.12 -3.86 4.70
C ASN A 59 19.99 -3.79 5.97
N ASN A 60 20.99 -2.91 6.01
CA ASN A 60 21.78 -2.62 7.20
C ASN A 60 21.16 -1.53 8.11
N PHE A 61 19.99 -0.99 7.72
CA PHE A 61 19.26 0.01 8.47
C PHE A 61 17.94 -0.56 9.03
N ASP A 62 17.21 0.26 9.75
CA ASP A 62 15.94 -0.09 10.41
C ASP A 62 14.93 -0.78 9.47
N LEU A 63 14.86 -0.39 8.20
CA LEU A 63 13.97 -0.99 7.22
C LEU A 63 14.27 -2.47 6.98
N GLY A 64 15.54 -2.85 6.92
CA GLY A 64 15.94 -4.26 6.76
C GLY A 64 15.49 -5.12 7.94
N GLU A 65 15.62 -4.63 9.16
CA GLU A 65 15.16 -5.35 10.34
C GLU A 65 13.62 -5.45 10.37
N VAL A 66 12.90 -4.41 9.97
CA VAL A 66 11.43 -4.45 9.84
C VAL A 66 11.00 -5.50 8.82
N ILE A 67 11.62 -5.54 7.64
CA ILE A 67 11.32 -6.54 6.60
C ILE A 67 11.58 -7.94 7.13
N LYS A 68 12.70 -8.15 7.80
CA LYS A 68 13.04 -9.44 8.43
C LYS A 68 11.99 -9.87 9.45
N GLN A 69 11.53 -8.97 10.33
CA GLN A 69 10.49 -9.27 11.32
C GLN A 69 9.15 -9.62 10.64
N ILE A 70 8.77 -8.88 9.59
CA ILE A 70 7.57 -9.17 8.80
C ILE A 70 7.67 -10.58 8.17
N ILE A 71 8.80 -10.93 7.57
CA ILE A 71 8.99 -12.24 6.93
C ILE A 71 8.94 -13.37 7.98
N ILE A 72 9.66 -13.22 9.10
CA ILE A 72 9.68 -14.22 10.17
C ILE A 72 8.28 -14.43 10.73
N HIS A 73 7.54 -13.35 10.98
CA HIS A 73 6.18 -13.45 11.52
C HIS A 73 5.20 -14.03 10.51
N ALA A 74 5.27 -13.63 9.24
CA ALA A 74 4.45 -14.18 8.17
C ALA A 74 4.69 -15.69 7.96
N ALA A 75 5.93 -16.12 8.09
CA ALA A 75 6.29 -17.54 7.97
C ALA A 75 5.86 -18.40 9.18
N ASN A 76 5.75 -17.79 10.37
CA ASN A 76 5.39 -18.47 11.60
C ASN A 76 4.55 -17.54 12.51
N PRO A 77 3.28 -17.29 12.18
CA PRO A 77 2.43 -16.37 12.93
C PRO A 77 2.17 -16.90 14.34
N LYS A 78 2.32 -16.03 15.32
CA LYS A 78 2.04 -16.32 16.73
C LYS A 78 0.54 -16.23 16.99
N LYS A 79 0.06 -16.91 18.05
CA LYS A 79 -1.36 -16.87 18.44
C LYS A 79 -1.82 -15.48 18.90
N ASN A 80 -0.93 -14.70 19.51
CA ASN A 80 -1.26 -13.37 20.01
C ASN A 80 -1.07 -12.34 18.88
N PRO A 81 -2.06 -11.45 18.64
CA PRO A 81 -1.93 -10.39 17.66
C PRO A 81 -0.71 -9.51 17.95
N LEU A 82 0.10 -9.26 16.95
CA LEU A 82 1.24 -8.36 16.99
C LEU A 82 0.97 -7.16 16.09
N ILE A 83 1.65 -6.05 16.35
CA ILE A 83 1.53 -4.88 15.48
C ILE A 83 1.95 -5.19 14.04
N VAL A 84 2.83 -6.17 13.87
CA VAL A 84 3.26 -6.65 12.55
C VAL A 84 2.13 -7.30 11.74
N ASP A 85 1.06 -7.80 12.38
CA ASP A 85 -0.13 -8.30 11.69
C ASP A 85 -0.82 -7.18 10.91
N ARG A 86 -0.89 -5.96 11.48
CA ARG A 86 -1.45 -4.79 10.78
C ARG A 86 -0.64 -4.44 9.54
N LEU A 87 0.68 -4.53 9.65
CA LEU A 87 1.59 -4.25 8.53
C LEU A 87 1.45 -5.31 7.43
N ILE A 88 1.41 -6.59 7.80
CA ILE A 88 1.24 -7.71 6.87
C ILE A 88 -0.11 -7.59 6.15
N ASP A 89 -1.19 -7.35 6.89
CA ASP A 89 -2.52 -7.16 6.32
C ASP A 89 -2.55 -5.99 5.33
N ALA A 90 -1.99 -4.84 5.72
CA ALA A 90 -1.94 -3.66 4.86
C ALA A 90 -1.13 -3.91 3.58
N ILE A 91 0.03 -4.56 3.68
CA ILE A 91 0.87 -4.94 2.54
C ILE A 91 0.12 -5.91 1.62
N TYR A 92 -0.54 -6.92 2.19
CA TYR A 92 -1.29 -7.92 1.43
C TYR A 92 -2.48 -7.29 0.69
N ILE A 93 -3.25 -6.43 1.38
CA ILE A 93 -4.40 -5.75 0.80
C ILE A 93 -3.93 -4.77 -0.30
N PHE A 94 -2.85 -4.02 -0.06
CA PHE A 94 -2.27 -3.12 -1.05
C PHE A 94 -1.78 -3.88 -2.30
N ARG A 95 -1.07 -5.00 -2.11
CA ARG A 95 -0.70 -5.88 -3.22
C ARG A 95 -1.92 -6.32 -4.02
N SER A 96 -2.98 -6.76 -3.34
CA SER A 96 -4.24 -7.16 -4.00
C SER A 96 -4.86 -6.00 -4.79
N ALA A 97 -4.78 -4.76 -4.27
CA ALA A 97 -5.23 -3.57 -4.99
C ALA A 97 -4.43 -3.36 -6.29
N MET A 98 -3.10 -3.51 -6.23
CA MET A 98 -2.23 -3.31 -7.40
C MET A 98 -2.41 -4.38 -8.49
N GLN A 99 -2.98 -5.52 -8.14
CA GLN A 99 -3.27 -6.61 -9.08
C GLN A 99 -4.71 -6.55 -9.63
N ASP A 100 -5.53 -5.63 -9.12
CA ASP A 100 -6.92 -5.51 -9.54
C ASP A 100 -7.02 -4.69 -10.84
N ASN A 101 -7.88 -5.12 -11.74
CA ASN A 101 -8.15 -4.41 -13.00
C ASN A 101 -9.29 -3.39 -12.86
N ASP A 102 -10.04 -3.44 -11.76
CA ASP A 102 -11.14 -2.51 -11.49
C ASP A 102 -10.69 -1.38 -10.56
N ASP A 103 -10.77 -0.16 -11.06
CA ASP A 103 -10.33 1.03 -10.31
C ASP A 103 -11.13 1.27 -9.03
N SER A 104 -12.41 0.97 -9.02
CA SER A 104 -13.26 1.10 -7.84
C SER A 104 -12.82 0.11 -6.75
N SER A 105 -12.56 -1.12 -7.13
CA SER A 105 -12.01 -2.15 -6.25
C SER A 105 -10.61 -1.77 -5.72
N ARG A 106 -9.75 -1.23 -6.60
CA ARG A 106 -8.43 -0.71 -6.22
C ARG A 106 -8.54 0.36 -5.13
N ILE A 107 -9.43 1.35 -5.29
CA ILE A 107 -9.63 2.43 -4.32
C ILE A 107 -10.10 1.87 -2.98
N ILE A 108 -11.09 0.97 -2.99
CA ILE A 108 -11.60 0.34 -1.77
C ILE A 108 -10.46 -0.39 -1.04
N LYS A 109 -9.70 -1.22 -1.74
CA LYS A 109 -8.60 -2.00 -1.16
C LYS A 109 -7.49 -1.10 -0.62
N MET A 110 -7.05 -0.09 -1.37
CA MET A 110 -6.03 0.85 -0.91
C MET A 110 -6.48 1.58 0.36
N THR A 111 -7.73 2.06 0.39
CA THR A 111 -8.28 2.71 1.59
C THR A 111 -8.36 1.74 2.76
N THR A 112 -8.81 0.50 2.54
CA THR A 112 -8.87 -0.55 3.58
C THR A 112 -7.48 -0.88 4.14
N ALA A 113 -6.45 -0.93 3.28
CA ALA A 113 -5.08 -1.14 3.72
C ALA A 113 -4.62 -0.05 4.70
N LEU A 114 -4.96 1.21 4.41
CA LEU A 114 -4.65 2.33 5.29
C LEU A 114 -5.51 2.34 6.55
N GLU A 115 -6.81 2.05 6.45
CA GLU A 115 -7.68 1.90 7.62
C GLU A 115 -7.13 0.86 8.60
N ARG A 116 -6.56 -0.23 8.08
CA ARG A 116 -5.93 -1.27 8.90
C ARG A 116 -4.74 -0.75 9.71
N LEU A 117 -4.02 0.23 9.20
CA LEU A 117 -2.86 0.82 9.87
C LEU A 117 -3.24 1.90 10.91
N VAL A 118 -4.25 2.73 10.58
CA VAL A 118 -4.48 3.96 11.33
C VAL A 118 -5.69 3.93 12.25
N ASN A 119 -6.70 3.09 11.97
CA ASN A 119 -7.92 3.06 12.76
C ASN A 119 -7.82 2.07 13.93
N THR A 120 -8.19 2.55 15.11
CA THR A 120 -8.25 1.77 16.35
C THR A 120 -9.67 1.66 16.91
N HIS A 121 -10.54 2.61 16.54
CA HIS A 121 -11.91 2.71 17.01
C HIS A 121 -12.88 2.85 15.83
N LYS A 122 -14.17 2.62 16.08
CA LYS A 122 -15.23 2.72 15.07
C LYS A 122 -15.82 4.13 14.95
N GLU A 123 -15.48 5.02 15.87
CA GLU A 123 -15.99 6.40 15.88
C GLU A 123 -15.07 7.35 15.12
N ASN A 124 -15.67 8.32 14.43
CA ASN A 124 -14.95 9.34 13.65
C ASN A 124 -13.89 8.80 12.67
N VAL A 125 -14.18 7.65 12.05
CA VAL A 125 -13.24 6.89 11.22
C VAL A 125 -12.63 7.77 10.11
N SER A 126 -13.44 8.58 9.43
CA SER A 126 -12.98 9.45 8.33
C SER A 126 -11.99 10.52 8.78
N ALA A 127 -12.28 11.18 9.90
CA ALA A 127 -11.40 12.22 10.44
C ALA A 127 -10.10 11.63 10.97
N THR A 128 -10.20 10.51 11.70
CA THR A 128 -9.05 9.76 12.21
C THR A 128 -8.16 9.25 11.08
N PHE A 129 -8.77 8.65 10.07
CA PHE A 129 -8.07 8.19 8.86
C PHE A 129 -7.23 9.31 8.25
N ARG A 130 -7.88 10.43 7.88
CA ARG A 130 -7.20 11.55 7.24
C ARG A 130 -6.06 12.09 8.11
N LYS A 131 -6.33 12.41 9.38
CA LYS A 131 -5.34 12.96 10.29
C LYS A 131 -4.12 12.05 10.41
N ARG A 132 -4.32 10.75 10.67
CA ARG A 132 -3.22 9.82 10.95
C ARG A 132 -2.43 9.45 9.71
N VAL A 133 -3.08 9.30 8.56
CA VAL A 133 -2.38 9.07 7.28
C VAL A 133 -1.49 10.26 6.92
N VAL A 134 -2.00 11.48 7.08
CA VAL A 134 -1.24 12.71 6.77
C VAL A 134 -0.03 12.82 7.69
N ILE A 135 -0.21 12.64 9.01
CA ILE A 135 0.89 12.69 9.99
C ILE A 135 2.00 11.69 9.67
N LEU A 136 1.65 10.45 9.28
CA LEU A 136 2.64 9.46 8.85
C LEU A 136 3.46 9.95 7.65
N LEU A 137 2.79 10.57 6.69
CA LEU A 137 3.45 11.04 5.47
C LEU A 137 4.32 12.27 5.74
N GLU A 138 3.85 13.23 6.51
CA GLU A 138 4.59 14.44 6.87
C GLU A 138 5.85 14.13 7.68
N MET A 139 5.78 13.10 8.53
CA MET A 139 6.93 12.66 9.33
C MET A 139 8.07 12.08 8.49
N TYR A 140 7.75 11.28 7.47
CA TYR A 140 8.74 10.48 6.75
C TYR A 140 8.92 10.88 5.28
N HIS A 141 7.98 11.65 4.70
CA HIS A 141 7.98 12.05 3.28
C HIS A 141 7.63 13.53 3.14
N LYS A 142 8.48 14.39 3.69
CA LYS A 142 8.28 15.85 3.62
C LYS A 142 8.33 16.35 2.18
N GLY A 143 7.29 17.08 1.78
CA GLY A 143 7.22 17.81 0.51
C GLY A 143 6.60 17.05 -0.66
N GLY A 144 6.22 17.80 -1.69
CA GLY A 144 5.82 17.30 -3.01
C GLY A 144 4.33 17.20 -3.29
N ASN A 145 3.50 16.76 -2.36
CA ASN A 145 2.05 16.61 -2.56
C ASN A 145 1.27 17.21 -1.38
N ASP A 146 0.08 17.73 -1.67
CA ASP A 146 -0.92 18.03 -0.63
C ASP A 146 -1.57 16.70 -0.17
N TRP A 147 -0.88 16.01 0.74
CA TRP A 147 -1.34 14.72 1.26
C TRP A 147 -2.71 14.81 1.92
N ASN A 148 -3.04 15.93 2.55
CA ASN A 148 -4.35 16.14 3.17
C ASN A 148 -5.46 16.11 2.13
N LYS A 149 -5.25 16.78 1.00
CA LYS A 149 -6.19 16.76 -0.12
C LYS A 149 -6.32 15.36 -0.71
N VAL A 150 -5.20 14.69 -0.99
CA VAL A 150 -5.19 13.34 -1.58
C VAL A 150 -5.88 12.32 -0.65
N ALA A 151 -5.58 12.33 0.64
CA ALA A 151 -6.21 11.43 1.61
C ALA A 151 -7.73 11.68 1.75
N ARG A 152 -8.15 12.95 1.72
CA ARG A 152 -9.57 13.31 1.74
C ARG A 152 -10.30 12.83 0.48
N GLU A 153 -9.74 13.08 -0.69
CA GLU A 153 -10.32 12.67 -1.98
C GLU A 153 -10.41 11.15 -2.07
N MET A 154 -9.38 10.44 -1.68
CA MET A 154 -9.35 8.98 -1.66
C MET A 154 -10.46 8.41 -0.76
N TYR A 155 -10.60 8.93 0.47
CA TYR A 155 -11.63 8.48 1.39
C TYR A 155 -13.05 8.80 0.90
N GLN A 156 -13.24 9.97 0.30
CA GLN A 156 -14.53 10.36 -0.33
C GLN A 156 -14.87 9.44 -1.50
N SER A 157 -13.90 9.12 -2.35
CA SER A 157 -14.07 8.18 -3.46
C SER A 157 -14.52 6.81 -2.96
N ARG A 158 -13.83 6.25 -1.96
CA ARG A 158 -14.21 4.98 -1.31
C ARG A 158 -15.63 5.06 -0.75
N SER A 159 -15.97 6.13 -0.05
CA SER A 159 -17.30 6.32 0.52
C SER A 159 -18.38 6.34 -0.57
N SER A 160 -18.15 7.08 -1.65
CA SER A 160 -19.07 7.16 -2.78
C SER A 160 -19.29 5.81 -3.47
N ILE A 161 -18.24 5.00 -3.60
CA ILE A 161 -18.33 3.66 -4.18
C ILE A 161 -19.15 2.75 -3.27
N VAL A 162 -18.81 2.69 -1.98
CA VAL A 162 -19.44 1.77 -1.01
C VAL A 162 -20.91 2.11 -0.78
N HIS A 163 -21.27 3.40 -0.80
CA HIS A 163 -22.66 3.86 -0.64
C HIS A 163 -23.44 3.96 -1.96
N GLY A 164 -22.86 3.48 -3.07
CA GLY A 164 -23.53 3.40 -4.36
C GLY A 164 -23.75 4.73 -5.08
N SER A 165 -23.09 5.83 -4.62
CA SER A 165 -23.12 7.11 -5.31
C SER A 165 -22.27 7.11 -6.57
N TRP A 166 -21.33 6.20 -6.68
CA TRP A 166 -20.52 5.94 -7.86
C TRP A 166 -20.84 4.54 -8.41
N SER A 167 -20.96 4.45 -9.73
CA SER A 167 -21.01 3.14 -10.40
C SER A 167 -19.67 2.42 -10.22
N LEU A 168 -19.72 1.10 -9.97
CA LEU A 168 -18.53 0.25 -9.93
C LEU A 168 -17.76 0.25 -11.25
N TYR A 169 -18.45 0.49 -12.36
CA TYR A 169 -17.84 0.55 -13.71
C TYR A 169 -17.37 1.94 -14.10
N ARG A 170 -17.38 2.90 -13.17
CA ARG A 170 -16.88 4.24 -13.46
C ARG A 170 -15.36 4.18 -13.66
N GLN A 171 -14.93 4.63 -14.82
CA GLN A 171 -13.51 4.84 -15.06
C GLN A 171 -13.01 6.01 -14.20
N VAL A 172 -11.92 5.79 -13.50
CA VAL A 172 -11.22 6.80 -12.74
C VAL A 172 -10.03 7.29 -13.55
N GLU A 173 -9.77 8.58 -13.53
CA GLU A 173 -8.58 9.09 -14.23
C GLU A 173 -7.31 8.43 -13.68
N PRO A 174 -6.43 7.91 -14.54
CA PRO A 174 -5.22 7.20 -14.11
C PRO A 174 -4.35 7.99 -13.11
N LEU A 175 -4.37 9.32 -13.24
CA LEU A 175 -3.65 10.21 -12.34
C LEU A 175 -4.11 10.08 -10.88
N TYR A 176 -5.42 9.89 -10.62
CA TYR A 176 -5.92 9.70 -9.26
C TYR A 176 -5.49 8.36 -8.70
N ILE A 177 -5.59 7.30 -9.49
CA ILE A 177 -5.13 5.96 -9.07
C ILE A 177 -3.63 5.99 -8.72
N LYS A 178 -2.81 6.66 -9.55
CA LYS A 178 -1.38 6.84 -9.27
C LYS A 178 -1.15 7.57 -7.94
N LYS A 179 -1.84 8.70 -7.70
CA LYS A 179 -1.72 9.46 -6.45
C LYS A 179 -2.14 8.65 -5.22
N TYR A 180 -3.24 7.88 -5.32
CA TYR A 180 -3.71 7.05 -4.23
C TYR A 180 -2.75 5.89 -3.94
N SER A 181 -2.19 5.29 -5.00
CA SER A 181 -1.15 4.26 -4.87
C SER A 181 0.11 4.79 -4.19
N GLU A 182 0.58 5.98 -4.61
CA GLU A 182 1.72 6.66 -4.02
C GLU A 182 1.48 6.97 -2.53
N LEU A 183 0.33 7.56 -2.20
CA LEU A 183 -0.04 7.84 -0.82
C LEU A 183 -0.06 6.55 0.02
N THR A 184 -0.65 5.48 -0.51
CA THR A 184 -0.79 4.21 0.22
C THR A 184 0.55 3.55 0.47
N SER A 185 1.40 3.44 -0.55
CA SER A 185 2.72 2.81 -0.42
C SER A 185 3.62 3.57 0.55
N LYS A 186 3.65 4.90 0.46
CA LYS A 186 4.42 5.76 1.38
C LYS A 186 3.92 5.67 2.81
N ALA A 187 2.60 5.68 3.04
CA ALA A 187 2.03 5.55 4.37
C ALA A 187 2.32 4.18 5.00
N ILE A 188 2.27 3.09 4.21
CA ILE A 188 2.64 1.76 4.70
C ILE A 188 4.12 1.73 5.09
N LEU A 189 5.01 2.28 4.26
CA LEU A 189 6.44 2.36 4.56
C LEU A 189 6.71 3.17 5.83
N SER A 190 6.05 4.33 5.96
CA SER A 190 6.14 5.18 7.17
C SER A 190 5.67 4.45 8.42
N ALA A 191 4.56 3.70 8.34
CA ALA A 191 4.07 2.90 9.44
C ALA A 191 5.05 1.77 9.82
N CYS A 192 5.65 1.10 8.85
CA CYS A 192 6.68 0.09 9.09
C CYS A 192 7.82 0.66 9.93
N ILE A 193 8.36 1.79 9.51
CA ILE A 193 9.49 2.45 10.21
C ILE A 193 9.01 2.97 11.58
N GLY A 194 7.90 3.70 11.62
CA GLY A 194 7.42 4.35 12.83
C GLY A 194 7.03 3.39 13.94
N PHE A 195 6.29 2.33 13.64
CA PHE A 195 5.92 1.33 14.63
C PHE A 195 7.12 0.60 15.20
N PHE A 196 8.12 0.33 14.35
CA PHE A 196 9.34 -0.33 14.77
C PHE A 196 10.19 0.58 15.65
N GLN A 197 10.41 1.84 15.27
CA GLN A 197 11.22 2.80 16.02
C GLN A 197 10.70 3.05 17.44
N VAL A 198 9.38 3.10 17.63
CA VAL A 198 8.79 3.25 18.97
C VAL A 198 8.63 1.93 19.72
N GLY A 199 8.97 0.82 19.10
CA GLY A 199 8.91 -0.50 19.74
C GLY A 199 7.49 -1.00 20.02
N LEU A 200 6.51 -0.60 19.21
CA LEU A 200 5.15 -1.15 19.30
C LEU A 200 5.17 -2.65 19.02
N LYS A 201 4.65 -3.44 19.96
CA LYS A 201 4.69 -4.91 19.86
C LYS A 201 3.32 -5.54 19.71
N ARG A 202 2.26 -4.93 20.28
CA ARG A 202 0.93 -5.54 20.35
C ARG A 202 -0.10 -4.73 19.59
N GLU A 203 -0.88 -5.42 18.77
CA GLU A 203 -1.97 -4.84 17.98
C GLU A 203 -3.22 -4.56 18.83
N ASP A 204 -3.49 -5.40 19.82
CA ASP A 204 -4.65 -5.31 20.70
C ASP A 204 -4.58 -4.17 21.72
N ASP A 205 -3.46 -3.47 21.78
CA ASP A 205 -3.32 -2.28 22.61
C ASP A 205 -3.63 -0.99 21.84
N ALA A 206 -4.93 -0.75 21.64
CA ALA A 206 -5.42 0.45 20.96
C ALA A 206 -4.88 1.74 21.59
N LYS A 207 -4.68 1.78 22.91
CA LYS A 207 -4.17 2.96 23.60
C LYS A 207 -2.72 3.28 23.22
N LEU A 208 -1.88 2.25 23.05
CA LEU A 208 -0.50 2.47 22.59
C LEU A 208 -0.45 2.97 21.14
N ILE A 209 -1.32 2.46 20.29
CA ILE A 209 -1.42 2.93 18.91
C ILE A 209 -1.93 4.37 18.88
N ASP A 210 -2.94 4.71 19.66
CA ASP A 210 -3.45 6.07 19.77
C ASP A 210 -2.37 7.03 20.31
N SER A 211 -1.66 6.62 21.36
CA SER A 211 -0.55 7.40 21.92
C SER A 211 0.58 7.64 20.92
N PHE A 212 0.85 6.67 20.06
CA PHE A 212 1.81 6.84 18.97
C PHE A 212 1.41 7.97 18.02
N TYR A 213 0.17 7.98 17.53
CA TYR A 213 -0.33 9.03 16.65
C TYR A 213 -0.44 10.39 17.35
N ASP A 214 -0.79 10.42 18.62
CA ASP A 214 -0.82 11.65 19.41
C ASP A 214 0.59 12.23 19.63
N TYR A 215 1.59 11.36 19.83
CA TYR A 215 2.99 11.78 19.89
C TYR A 215 3.46 12.39 18.56
N LEU A 216 3.14 11.74 17.44
CA LEU A 216 3.50 12.28 16.11
C LEU A 216 2.85 13.65 15.86
N SER A 217 1.57 13.82 16.25
CA SER A 217 0.85 15.10 16.09
C SER A 217 1.53 16.25 16.85
N LYS A 218 2.04 16.00 18.05
CA LYS A 218 2.72 17.03 18.85
C LYS A 218 4.11 17.41 18.33
N LYS A 219 4.76 16.48 17.63
CA LYS A 219 6.08 16.72 17.05
C LYS A 219 6.01 17.51 15.76
N ASP A 220 4.86 17.47 15.07
CA ASP A 220 4.63 18.23 13.84
C ASP A 220 4.33 19.71 14.14
N ASP A 221 3.76 20.02 15.32
CA ASP A 221 3.44 21.37 15.79
C ASP A 221 4.68 22.14 16.37
N SER A 222 5.84 21.50 16.43
CA SER A 222 7.09 22.06 16.99
C SER A 222 8.15 22.28 15.93
#